data_ddb2670ada6289887f42854c619f9a53
#
_entry.id   ddb2670ada6289887f42854c619f9a53
#
_cell.length_a   1.000
_cell.length_b   1.000
_cell.length_c   1.000
_cell.angle_alpha   90.00
_cell.angle_beta   90.00
_cell.angle_gamma   90.00
#
_symmetry.space_group_name_H-M   'P 1'
#
loop_
_entity.id
_entity.type
_entity.pdbx_description
1 polymer ?
#
loop_
_entity_poly.entity_id
_entity_poly.type
_entity_poly.pdbx_seq_one_letter_code
_entity_poly.pdbx_strand_id
1 'polypeptide(L)'
;MLRSLLLPLAAILACSATAPVASMCLAGEAPALQKSQANAPVGQLITWLLDEGRQLRGIPFAEVIFDTTGKRVLPVNPKDEIDQRVIRQISAACDQTIKRFNTPDSTIQNVARINEVSSHFEDSLRQLLNAAPGLNCDFPRTAEGRVQRSGYPDLRIVDLASKRVFYLDPNLYVAGSRDSSFRAFYFEPRIDTNKVRDDAVHLVVGIEHEPREKNGAWKFTLWDLLDLAQFKVKAGFQGSNHDMYRAEAIVASSAK
;
A
#
# COMPACT_ATOMS: atom_id res chain seq x y z
N MET A 1 -78.54 48.28 -15.42
CA MET A 1 -79.62 47.65 -14.66
C MET A 1 -79.00 47.04 -13.42
N LEU A 2 -79.04 47.74 -12.22
CA LEU A 2 -80.00 47.60 -11.18
C LEU A 2 -79.98 46.13 -10.62
N ARG A 3 -79.62 45.83 -9.40
CA ARG A 3 -80.02 46.19 -8.02
C ARG A 3 -79.09 45.37 -7.12
N SER A 4 -78.39 45.93 -6.15
CA SER A 4 -78.90 46.42 -4.78
C SER A 4 -79.15 45.28 -3.78
N LEU A 5 -78.42 45.42 -2.66
CA LEU A 5 -78.86 45.27 -1.24
C LEU A 5 -78.88 43.84 -0.67
N LEU A 6 -78.42 43.55 0.53
CA LEU A 6 -78.36 44.15 1.85
C LEU A 6 -77.50 43.34 2.80
N LEU A 7 -76.81 43.99 3.69
CA LEU A 7 -76.32 43.43 4.97
C LEU A 7 -77.51 43.18 5.96
N PRO A 8 -77.30 42.33 6.97
CA PRO A 8 -77.13 42.91 8.31
C PRO A 8 -76.11 42.24 9.25
N LEU A 9 -75.61 43.04 10.02
CA LEU A 9 -75.02 43.16 11.35
C LEU A 9 -75.62 42.24 12.46
N ALA A 10 -74.76 41.73 13.31
CA ALA A 10 -74.80 41.49 14.75
C ALA A 10 -74.04 40.17 15.07
N ALA A 11 -73.31 39.96 16.12
CA ALA A 11 -73.11 40.63 17.40
C ALA A 11 -71.86 40.01 18.05
N ILE A 12 -71.22 40.75 18.82
CA ILE A 12 -70.06 40.47 19.70
C ILE A 12 -70.41 39.41 20.74
N LEU A 13 -69.49 38.38 20.91
CA LEU A 13 -69.33 37.79 22.26
C LEU A 13 -67.84 37.44 22.46
N ALA A 14 -67.26 38.13 23.42
CA ALA A 14 -65.92 37.88 23.92
C ALA A 14 -65.92 36.59 24.78
N CYS A 15 -65.00 35.69 24.50
CA CYS A 15 -64.65 34.63 25.44
C CYS A 15 -63.17 34.50 25.53
N SER A 16 -62.61 34.95 26.62
CA SER A 16 -61.20 34.77 26.98
C SER A 16 -60.94 33.30 27.32
N ALA A 17 -60.05 32.64 26.57
CA ALA A 17 -59.49 31.37 26.97
C ALA A 17 -57.99 31.43 26.78
N THR A 18 -57.29 31.36 27.88
CA THR A 18 -55.85 31.23 28.03
C THR A 18 -55.40 29.87 27.37
N ALA A 19 -54.59 29.96 26.34
CA ALA A 19 -53.92 28.78 25.76
C ALA A 19 -52.51 28.63 26.37
N PRO A 20 -52.06 27.41 26.67
CA PRO A 20 -50.70 27.20 27.19
C PRO A 20 -49.68 27.36 26.06
N VAL A 21 -48.57 28.03 26.37
CA VAL A 21 -47.40 28.16 25.50
C VAL A 21 -46.73 26.79 25.38
N ALA A 22 -46.99 26.09 24.29
CA ALA A 22 -46.20 24.92 23.90
C ALA A 22 -44.88 25.43 23.31
N SER A 23 -43.82 25.21 24.05
CA SER A 23 -42.45 25.39 23.57
C SER A 23 -42.20 24.41 22.43
N MET A 24 -42.29 24.84 21.19
CA MET A 24 -41.81 24.09 20.04
C MET A 24 -40.27 24.17 20.01
N CYS A 25 -39.63 23.13 20.51
CA CYS A 25 -38.26 22.84 20.14
C CYS A 25 -38.23 22.57 18.61
N LEU A 26 -37.77 23.57 17.87
CA LEU A 26 -37.33 23.36 16.49
C LEU A 26 -36.07 22.48 16.54
N ALA A 27 -36.27 21.18 16.36
CA ALA A 27 -35.20 20.30 15.95
C ALA A 27 -34.80 20.78 14.54
N GLY A 28 -33.70 21.54 14.48
CA GLY A 28 -33.07 21.87 13.21
C GLY A 28 -32.66 20.57 12.52
N GLU A 29 -33.35 20.19 11.46
CA GLU A 29 -32.82 19.21 10.52
C GLU A 29 -31.46 19.71 10.06
N ALA A 30 -30.43 18.90 10.32
CA ALA A 30 -29.11 19.12 9.75
C ALA A 30 -29.27 19.23 8.22
N PRO A 31 -28.64 20.23 7.57
CA PRO A 31 -28.76 20.38 6.13
C PRO A 31 -28.33 19.08 5.45
N ALA A 32 -29.25 18.44 4.74
CA ALA A 32 -28.95 17.32 3.89
C ALA A 32 -27.82 17.77 2.96
N LEU A 33 -26.66 17.11 3.05
CA LEU A 33 -25.55 17.30 2.12
C LEU A 33 -26.12 17.23 0.70
N GLN A 34 -26.24 18.39 0.05
CA GLN A 34 -26.59 18.45 -1.36
C GLN A 34 -25.56 17.60 -2.10
N LYS A 35 -26.01 16.47 -2.63
CA LYS A 35 -25.18 15.65 -3.53
C LYS A 35 -24.76 16.56 -4.66
N SER A 36 -23.51 17.01 -4.61
CA SER A 36 -22.87 17.72 -5.69
C SER A 36 -23.13 16.92 -6.99
N GLN A 37 -23.56 17.59 -8.04
CA GLN A 37 -23.57 17.04 -9.40
C GLN A 37 -22.11 16.96 -9.92
N ALA A 38 -21.18 16.52 -9.09
CA ALA A 38 -19.84 16.16 -9.49
C ALA A 38 -19.97 15.07 -10.56
N ASN A 39 -19.18 15.14 -11.62
CA ASN A 39 -19.09 14.17 -12.69
C ASN A 39 -19.33 12.76 -12.16
N ALA A 40 -20.26 12.01 -12.74
CA ALA A 40 -20.70 10.70 -12.25
C ALA A 40 -19.54 9.77 -11.81
N PRO A 41 -18.38 9.74 -12.51
CA PRO A 41 -17.21 8.97 -12.07
C PRO A 41 -16.60 9.44 -10.74
N VAL A 42 -16.53 10.75 -10.49
CA VAL A 42 -15.98 11.31 -9.25
C VAL A 42 -16.91 11.03 -8.07
N GLY A 43 -18.23 11.21 -8.27
CA GLY A 43 -19.22 10.89 -7.24
C GLY A 43 -19.23 9.40 -6.91
N GLN A 44 -19.06 8.54 -7.89
CA GLN A 44 -18.95 7.10 -7.72
C GLN A 44 -17.66 6.72 -6.96
N LEU A 45 -16.51 7.32 -7.32
CA LEU A 45 -15.25 7.13 -6.60
C LEU A 45 -15.38 7.57 -5.14
N ILE A 46 -15.97 8.74 -4.86
CA ILE A 46 -16.21 9.23 -3.49
C ILE A 46 -17.11 8.26 -2.73
N THR A 47 -18.17 7.77 -3.36
CA THR A 47 -19.08 6.78 -2.76
C THR A 47 -18.31 5.51 -2.40
N TRP A 48 -17.45 5.02 -3.28
CA TRP A 48 -16.60 3.85 -3.03
C TRP A 48 -15.58 4.12 -1.91
N LEU A 49 -14.97 5.30 -1.87
CA LEU A 49 -14.02 5.68 -0.82
C LEU A 49 -14.70 5.81 0.56
N LEU A 50 -15.96 6.23 0.59
CA LEU A 50 -16.75 6.36 1.81
C LEU A 50 -17.41 5.03 2.24
N ASP A 51 -17.61 4.13 1.30
CA ASP A 51 -18.06 2.78 1.58
C ASP A 51 -16.88 1.96 2.14
N GLU A 52 -16.63 2.10 3.44
CA GLU A 52 -15.58 1.35 4.15
C GLU A 52 -15.75 -0.18 4.04
N GLY A 53 -16.81 -0.60 3.41
CA GLY A 53 -17.34 -1.90 3.68
C GLY A 53 -16.74 -3.03 2.90
N ARG A 54 -16.40 -3.02 1.63
CA ARG A 54 -16.07 -4.31 0.97
C ARG A 54 -15.32 -4.24 -0.35
N GLN A 55 -15.60 -3.29 -1.22
CA GLN A 55 -15.09 -3.36 -2.61
C GLN A 55 -13.69 -2.76 -2.78
N LEU A 56 -13.26 -1.90 -1.86
CA LEU A 56 -11.95 -1.24 -1.91
C LEU A 56 -10.89 -1.89 -1.00
N ARG A 57 -11.23 -3.02 -0.38
CA ARG A 57 -10.29 -3.88 0.34
C ARG A 57 -10.24 -5.23 -0.38
N GLY A 58 -9.04 -5.78 -0.48
CA GLY A 58 -8.88 -7.09 -1.11
C GLY A 58 -8.78 -7.06 -2.64
N ILE A 59 -8.39 -5.92 -3.22
CA ILE A 59 -8.09 -5.80 -4.66
C ILE A 59 -6.82 -6.61 -4.95
N PRO A 60 -6.83 -7.56 -5.88
CA PRO A 60 -5.64 -8.31 -6.24
C PRO A 60 -4.56 -7.37 -6.78
N PHE A 61 -3.36 -7.41 -6.19
CA PHE A 61 -2.24 -6.58 -6.65
C PHE A 61 -1.88 -6.86 -8.11
N ALA A 62 -2.01 -8.12 -8.52
CA ALA A 62 -1.78 -8.51 -9.92
C ALA A 62 -2.71 -7.79 -10.92
N GLU A 63 -3.98 -7.57 -10.56
CA GLU A 63 -4.92 -6.79 -11.38
C GLU A 63 -4.51 -5.32 -11.42
N VAL A 64 -4.10 -4.75 -10.27
CA VAL A 64 -3.64 -3.36 -10.23
C VAL A 64 -2.42 -3.15 -11.15
N ILE A 65 -1.45 -4.05 -11.11
CA ILE A 65 -0.28 -3.99 -12.00
C ILE A 65 -0.71 -4.12 -13.46
N PHE A 66 -1.57 -5.09 -13.78
CA PHE A 66 -2.02 -5.31 -15.16
C PHE A 66 -2.77 -4.09 -15.72
N ASP A 67 -3.72 -3.56 -14.98
CA ASP A 67 -4.54 -2.42 -15.41
C ASP A 67 -3.74 -1.12 -15.57
N THR A 68 -2.67 -0.96 -14.77
CA THR A 68 -1.84 0.26 -14.81
C THR A 68 -0.67 0.18 -15.78
N THR A 69 -0.20 -1.01 -16.12
CA THR A 69 1.05 -1.21 -16.89
C THR A 69 0.91 -2.11 -18.12
N GLY A 70 -0.16 -2.90 -18.20
CA GLY A 70 -0.31 -3.99 -19.17
C GLY A 70 0.63 -5.17 -18.91
N LYS A 71 1.31 -5.22 -17.73
CA LYS A 71 2.27 -6.27 -17.37
C LYS A 71 1.67 -7.24 -16.36
N ARG A 72 2.10 -8.49 -16.44
CA ARG A 72 1.58 -9.54 -15.56
C ARG A 72 2.50 -9.77 -14.37
N VAL A 73 1.89 -9.93 -13.20
CA VAL A 73 2.53 -10.49 -12.02
C VAL A 73 2.53 -12.01 -12.16
N LEU A 74 3.71 -12.61 -12.20
CA LEU A 74 3.89 -14.05 -12.32
C LEU A 74 4.08 -14.64 -10.92
N PRO A 75 3.43 -15.77 -10.59
CA PRO A 75 3.67 -16.45 -9.32
C PRO A 75 5.03 -17.14 -9.33
N VAL A 76 5.65 -17.25 -8.16
CA VAL A 76 6.80 -18.11 -7.95
C VAL A 76 6.37 -19.57 -8.18
N ASN A 77 7.10 -20.27 -9.01
CA ASN A 77 6.91 -21.71 -9.21
C ASN A 77 7.97 -22.50 -8.40
N PRO A 78 7.60 -23.15 -7.29
CA PRO A 78 8.54 -23.87 -6.45
C PRO A 78 9.15 -25.12 -7.11
N LYS A 79 8.67 -25.52 -8.30
CA LYS A 79 9.21 -26.63 -9.10
C LYS A 79 10.09 -26.14 -10.25
N ASP A 80 10.14 -24.85 -10.51
CA ASP A 80 10.95 -24.27 -11.58
C ASP A 80 12.38 -24.01 -11.08
N GLU A 81 13.37 -24.55 -11.76
CA GLU A 81 14.78 -24.46 -11.35
C GLU A 81 15.33 -23.02 -11.38
N ILE A 82 14.79 -22.17 -12.27
CA ILE A 82 15.20 -20.77 -12.37
C ILE A 82 14.69 -20.00 -11.16
N ASP A 83 13.40 -20.14 -10.84
CA ASP A 83 12.81 -19.49 -9.67
C ASP A 83 13.52 -19.93 -8.38
N GLN A 84 13.72 -21.24 -8.20
CA GLN A 84 14.46 -21.75 -7.05
C GLN A 84 15.89 -21.22 -6.95
N ARG A 85 16.61 -21.12 -8.08
CA ARG A 85 17.96 -20.57 -8.10
C ARG A 85 17.97 -19.11 -7.71
N VAL A 86 17.10 -18.29 -8.31
CA VAL A 86 17.02 -16.86 -8.03
C VAL A 86 16.62 -16.62 -6.56
N ILE A 87 15.64 -17.36 -6.04
CA ILE A 87 15.24 -17.28 -4.63
C ILE A 87 16.41 -17.63 -3.70
N ARG A 88 17.17 -18.69 -3.98
CA ARG A 88 18.36 -19.03 -3.16
C ARG A 88 19.41 -17.92 -3.19
N GLN A 89 19.62 -17.26 -4.34
CA GLN A 89 20.58 -16.16 -4.45
C GLN A 89 20.11 -14.91 -3.70
N ILE A 90 18.80 -14.60 -3.75
CA ILE A 90 18.20 -13.53 -2.95
C ILE A 90 18.34 -13.84 -1.46
N SER A 91 18.01 -15.06 -1.04
CA SER A 91 18.15 -15.51 0.36
C SER A 91 19.57 -15.34 0.88
N ALA A 92 20.56 -15.82 0.11
CA ALA A 92 21.98 -15.67 0.47
C ALA A 92 22.42 -14.20 0.54
N ALA A 93 21.89 -13.34 -0.33
CA ALA A 93 22.16 -11.91 -0.29
C ALA A 93 21.54 -11.24 0.96
N CYS A 94 20.34 -11.65 1.37
CA CYS A 94 19.68 -11.18 2.58
C CYS A 94 20.51 -11.58 3.83
N ASP A 95 20.91 -12.85 3.95
CA ASP A 95 21.72 -13.33 5.05
C ASP A 95 23.04 -12.57 5.18
N GLN A 96 23.73 -12.37 4.06
CA GLN A 96 24.99 -11.62 4.03
C GLN A 96 24.79 -10.15 4.41
N THR A 97 23.73 -9.52 3.92
CA THR A 97 23.41 -8.12 4.22
C THR A 97 23.12 -7.94 5.72
N ILE A 98 22.28 -8.77 6.31
CA ILE A 98 21.97 -8.71 7.74
C ILE A 98 23.21 -8.96 8.58
N LYS A 99 23.98 -9.99 8.24
CA LYS A 99 25.24 -10.28 8.94
C LYS A 99 26.20 -9.09 8.95
N ARG A 100 26.38 -8.46 7.77
CA ARG A 100 27.25 -7.28 7.61
C ARG A 100 26.71 -6.07 8.38
N PHE A 101 25.40 -5.83 8.33
CA PHE A 101 24.81 -4.65 8.93
C PHE A 101 24.70 -4.74 10.46
N ASN A 102 24.71 -5.93 11.01
CA ASN A 102 24.75 -6.16 12.46
C ASN A 102 26.16 -6.04 13.05
N THR A 103 27.21 -5.82 12.25
CA THR A 103 28.55 -5.61 12.82
C THR A 103 28.66 -4.21 13.43
N PRO A 104 29.37 -4.04 14.56
CA PRO A 104 29.48 -2.75 15.25
C PRO A 104 30.14 -1.66 14.40
N ASP A 105 31.02 -2.03 13.48
CA ASP A 105 31.75 -1.17 12.56
C ASP A 105 31.01 -0.86 11.27
N SER A 106 29.81 -1.40 11.11
CA SER A 106 28.99 -1.12 9.95
C SER A 106 28.56 0.35 9.87
N THR A 107 28.74 0.96 8.71
CA THR A 107 28.35 2.36 8.47
C THR A 107 26.90 2.65 8.76
N ILE A 108 26.03 1.64 8.62
CA ILE A 108 24.60 1.74 8.90
C ILE A 108 24.29 2.03 10.37
N GLN A 109 25.21 1.68 11.28
CA GLN A 109 25.06 1.91 12.72
C GLN A 109 25.01 3.41 13.06
N ASN A 110 25.57 4.26 12.20
CA ASN A 110 25.56 5.71 12.34
C ASN A 110 24.33 6.39 11.70
N VAL A 111 23.48 5.63 10.98
CA VAL A 111 22.28 6.16 10.32
C VAL A 111 21.18 6.36 11.35
N ALA A 112 20.62 7.58 11.41
CA ALA A 112 19.66 7.94 12.45
C ALA A 112 18.24 7.42 12.18
N ARG A 113 17.81 7.41 10.91
CA ARG A 113 16.43 7.16 10.51
C ARG A 113 16.28 5.86 9.74
N ILE A 114 15.24 5.09 10.06
CA ILE A 114 14.96 3.82 9.40
C ILE A 114 14.75 3.97 7.88
N ASN A 115 14.15 5.04 7.43
CA ASN A 115 13.94 5.29 6.00
C ASN A 115 15.27 5.51 5.23
N GLU A 116 16.31 6.00 5.92
CA GLU A 116 17.65 6.12 5.34
C GLU A 116 18.35 4.76 5.31
N VAL A 117 18.06 3.91 6.31
CA VAL A 117 18.58 2.54 6.40
C VAL A 117 18.09 1.68 5.21
N SER A 118 16.84 1.86 4.76
CA SER A 118 16.27 1.12 3.64
C SER A 118 17.14 1.22 2.38
N SER A 119 17.62 2.42 2.05
CA SER A 119 18.47 2.63 0.87
C SER A 119 19.79 1.86 0.92
N HIS A 120 20.33 1.62 2.11
CA HIS A 120 21.54 0.79 2.29
C HIS A 120 21.24 -0.70 2.02
N PHE A 121 20.05 -1.19 2.39
CA PHE A 121 19.62 -2.55 2.04
C PHE A 121 19.48 -2.70 0.53
N GLU A 122 18.83 -1.75 -0.15
CA GLU A 122 18.72 -1.75 -1.62
C GLU A 122 20.12 -1.84 -2.29
N ASP A 123 21.06 -0.99 -1.86
CA ASP A 123 22.43 -0.95 -2.40
C ASP A 123 23.19 -2.23 -2.12
N SER A 124 23.09 -2.78 -0.90
CA SER A 124 23.77 -4.02 -0.52
C SER A 124 23.22 -5.23 -1.31
N LEU A 125 21.90 -5.38 -1.37
CA LEU A 125 21.26 -6.46 -2.12
C LEU A 125 21.60 -6.37 -3.61
N ARG A 126 21.54 -5.17 -4.21
CA ARG A 126 21.92 -4.95 -5.60
C ARG A 126 23.36 -5.37 -5.86
N GLN A 127 24.32 -5.01 -5.00
CA GLN A 127 25.73 -5.38 -5.14
C GLN A 127 25.92 -6.89 -5.05
N LEU A 128 25.32 -7.54 -4.05
CA LEU A 128 25.46 -8.98 -3.84
C LEU A 128 24.81 -9.80 -4.95
N LEU A 129 23.64 -9.37 -5.44
CA LEU A 129 22.94 -10.03 -6.53
C LEU A 129 23.68 -9.86 -7.89
N ASN A 130 24.36 -8.73 -8.11
CA ASN A 130 25.23 -8.57 -9.28
C ASN A 130 26.51 -9.40 -9.20
N ALA A 131 26.98 -9.69 -8.00
CA ALA A 131 28.11 -10.61 -7.80
C ALA A 131 27.70 -12.09 -7.92
N ALA A 132 26.40 -12.39 -7.86
CA ALA A 132 25.88 -13.74 -7.98
C ALA A 132 25.93 -14.23 -9.46
N PRO A 133 26.37 -15.47 -9.70
CA PRO A 133 26.48 -15.97 -11.08
C PRO A 133 25.12 -15.97 -11.82
N GLY A 134 25.11 -15.44 -13.04
CA GLY A 134 23.97 -15.50 -13.93
C GLY A 134 22.86 -14.50 -13.65
N LEU A 135 23.06 -13.56 -12.73
CA LEU A 135 22.12 -12.47 -12.46
C LEU A 135 22.68 -11.11 -12.90
N ASN A 136 21.76 -10.21 -13.23
CA ASN A 136 21.97 -8.77 -13.28
C ASN A 136 20.91 -8.11 -12.39
N CYS A 137 21.32 -7.20 -11.51
CA CYS A 137 20.41 -6.49 -10.60
C CYS A 137 20.68 -4.98 -10.67
N ASP A 138 19.67 -4.23 -11.08
CA ASP A 138 19.75 -2.78 -11.20
C ASP A 138 18.54 -2.09 -10.58
N PHE A 139 18.67 -0.77 -10.38
CA PHE A 139 17.51 0.07 -10.11
C PHE A 139 16.63 0.13 -11.34
N PRO A 140 15.33 -0.13 -11.22
CA PRO A 140 14.42 -0.11 -12.36
C PRO A 140 14.28 1.32 -12.91
N ARG A 141 13.91 1.40 -14.19
CA ARG A 141 13.79 2.66 -14.91
C ARG A 141 12.35 2.99 -15.23
N THR A 142 12.02 4.27 -15.26
CA THR A 142 10.74 4.79 -15.76
C THR A 142 10.58 4.54 -17.27
N ALA A 143 9.41 4.86 -17.81
CA ALA A 143 9.15 4.79 -19.26
C ALA A 143 10.17 5.58 -20.09
N GLU A 144 10.62 6.70 -19.56
CA GLU A 144 11.59 7.60 -20.22
C GLU A 144 13.05 7.17 -20.00
N GLY A 145 13.28 6.00 -19.39
CA GLY A 145 14.60 5.45 -19.13
C GLY A 145 15.34 6.09 -17.93
N ARG A 146 14.69 6.97 -17.16
CA ARG A 146 15.27 7.57 -15.97
C ARG A 146 15.32 6.56 -14.82
N VAL A 147 16.46 6.51 -14.12
CA VAL A 147 16.58 5.76 -12.86
C VAL A 147 15.84 6.52 -11.77
N GLN A 148 14.92 5.84 -11.09
CA GLN A 148 14.18 6.41 -9.97
C GLN A 148 14.19 5.45 -8.80
N ARG A 149 14.75 5.87 -7.67
CA ARG A 149 14.82 5.02 -6.46
C ARG A 149 13.53 5.06 -5.65
N SER A 150 12.77 6.16 -5.68
CA SER A 150 11.50 6.25 -4.97
C SER A 150 10.38 5.44 -5.63
N GLY A 151 9.52 4.86 -4.82
CA GLY A 151 8.34 4.07 -5.22
C GLY A 151 8.70 2.67 -5.69
N TYR A 152 7.69 1.82 -5.71
CA TYR A 152 7.77 0.41 -6.09
C TYR A 152 8.05 0.20 -7.59
N PRO A 153 8.82 -0.81 -7.99
CA PRO A 153 9.72 -1.64 -7.19
C PRO A 153 11.10 -0.98 -7.01
N ASP A 154 11.88 -1.41 -6.01
CA ASP A 154 13.19 -0.84 -5.74
C ASP A 154 14.32 -1.47 -6.57
N LEU A 155 14.25 -2.77 -6.81
CA LEU A 155 15.25 -3.52 -7.57
C LEU A 155 14.61 -4.33 -8.70
N ARG A 156 15.33 -4.41 -9.82
CA ARG A 156 15.00 -5.27 -10.97
C ARG A 156 16.13 -6.28 -11.18
N ILE A 157 15.81 -7.55 -11.00
CA ILE A 157 16.71 -8.68 -11.15
C ILE A 157 16.39 -9.39 -12.47
N VAL A 158 17.40 -9.67 -13.27
CA VAL A 158 17.26 -10.43 -14.53
C VAL A 158 18.12 -11.68 -14.46
N ASP A 159 17.51 -12.82 -14.64
CA ASP A 159 18.25 -14.04 -14.94
C ASP A 159 18.81 -13.97 -16.36
N LEU A 160 20.13 -13.94 -16.49
CA LEU A 160 20.81 -13.67 -17.77
C LEU A 160 20.58 -14.77 -18.82
N ALA A 161 20.35 -16.00 -18.39
CA ALA A 161 20.13 -17.13 -19.28
C ALA A 161 18.72 -17.15 -19.85
N SER A 162 17.70 -17.10 -18.99
CA SER A 162 16.29 -17.19 -19.40
C SER A 162 15.66 -15.85 -19.75
N LYS A 163 16.29 -14.75 -19.38
CA LYS A 163 15.75 -13.38 -19.45
C LYS A 163 14.54 -13.14 -18.55
N ARG A 164 14.25 -14.08 -17.64
CA ARG A 164 13.18 -13.91 -16.65
C ARG A 164 13.51 -12.77 -15.71
N VAL A 165 12.48 -11.97 -15.40
CA VAL A 165 12.60 -10.79 -14.55
C VAL A 165 11.94 -11.04 -13.19
N PHE A 166 12.60 -10.55 -12.15
CA PHE A 166 12.09 -10.51 -10.77
C PHE A 166 12.21 -9.08 -10.26
N TYR A 167 11.13 -8.54 -9.73
CA TYR A 167 11.17 -7.29 -8.98
C TYR A 167 11.30 -7.60 -7.49
N LEU A 168 12.15 -6.85 -6.79
CA LEU A 168 12.38 -7.01 -5.36
C LEU A 168 12.29 -5.66 -4.66
N ASP A 169 11.57 -5.63 -3.52
CA ASP A 169 11.33 -4.43 -2.72
C ASP A 169 11.71 -4.71 -1.26
N PRO A 170 12.82 -4.16 -0.75
CA PRO A 170 13.19 -4.29 0.66
C PRO A 170 12.29 -3.44 1.55
N ASN A 171 11.64 -4.07 2.52
CA ASN A 171 10.76 -3.40 3.48
C ASN A 171 11.21 -3.69 4.92
N LEU A 172 11.50 -2.62 5.68
CA LEU A 172 11.93 -2.75 7.08
C LEU A 172 10.74 -2.55 8.02
N TYR A 173 10.65 -3.41 9.04
CA TYR A 173 9.63 -3.30 10.06
C TYR A 173 10.17 -3.61 11.46
N VAL A 174 9.58 -2.99 12.47
CA VAL A 174 9.97 -3.20 13.85
C VAL A 174 9.42 -4.51 14.39
N ALA A 175 10.20 -5.22 15.20
CA ALA A 175 9.79 -6.45 15.87
C ALA A 175 8.45 -6.28 16.60
N GLY A 176 7.56 -7.24 16.44
CA GLY A 176 6.20 -7.21 16.98
C GLY A 176 5.18 -6.46 16.13
N SER A 177 5.57 -5.85 14.99
CA SER A 177 4.64 -5.17 14.09
C SER A 177 4.23 -5.99 12.86
N ARG A 178 4.61 -7.27 12.79
CA ARG A 178 4.31 -8.16 11.66
C ARG A 178 2.82 -8.25 11.36
N ASP A 179 1.99 -8.31 12.40
CA ASP A 179 0.52 -8.38 12.28
C ASP A 179 -0.16 -7.01 12.29
N SER A 180 0.61 -5.93 12.15
CA SER A 180 0.07 -4.59 12.14
C SER A 180 -0.82 -4.33 10.92
N SER A 181 -1.95 -3.68 11.15
CA SER A 181 -2.84 -3.19 10.10
C SER A 181 -2.38 -1.86 9.49
N PHE A 182 -1.30 -1.27 9.99
CA PHE A 182 -0.71 -0.06 9.42
C PHE A 182 -0.09 -0.33 8.05
N ARG A 183 -0.03 0.72 7.25
CA ARG A 183 0.55 0.63 5.91
C ARG A 183 2.03 0.24 5.97
N ALA A 184 2.38 -0.85 5.29
CA ALA A 184 3.75 -1.31 5.12
C ALA A 184 4.18 -1.37 3.65
N PHE A 185 3.22 -1.37 2.72
CA PHE A 185 3.46 -1.42 1.28
C PHE A 185 2.69 -0.31 0.58
N TYR A 186 3.32 0.32 -0.41
CA TYR A 186 2.72 1.39 -1.19
C TYR A 186 3.07 1.28 -2.66
N PHE A 187 2.04 1.19 -3.49
CA PHE A 187 2.14 1.33 -4.93
C PHE A 187 1.24 2.48 -5.38
N GLU A 188 1.83 3.46 -6.07
CA GLU A 188 1.09 4.55 -6.67
C GLU A 188 1.09 4.38 -8.19
N PRO A 189 -0.09 4.19 -8.82
CA PRO A 189 -0.20 3.94 -10.24
C PRO A 189 -0.04 5.24 -11.05
N ARG A 190 1.17 5.80 -11.05
CA ARG A 190 1.53 6.95 -11.89
C ARG A 190 2.11 6.46 -13.21
N ILE A 191 1.61 6.95 -14.32
CA ILE A 191 2.08 6.56 -15.66
C ILE A 191 3.54 6.98 -15.86
N ASP A 192 3.88 8.22 -15.53
CA ASP A 192 5.20 8.80 -15.82
C ASP A 192 6.34 8.21 -14.99
N THR A 193 6.04 7.83 -13.75
CA THR A 193 7.03 7.33 -12.78
C THR A 193 6.96 5.82 -12.58
N ASN A 194 6.07 5.13 -13.29
CA ASN A 194 5.94 3.67 -13.19
C ASN A 194 7.19 2.97 -13.70
N LYS A 195 7.72 2.07 -12.88
CA LYS A 195 8.95 1.32 -13.14
C LYS A 195 8.71 -0.14 -13.53
N VAL A 196 7.45 -0.62 -13.48
CA VAL A 196 7.10 -1.98 -13.91
C VAL A 196 7.01 -2.02 -15.43
N ARG A 197 7.95 -2.72 -16.07
CA ARG A 197 8.10 -2.78 -17.53
C ARG A 197 8.08 -4.19 -18.11
N ASP A 198 8.13 -5.20 -17.24
CA ASP A 198 8.23 -6.60 -17.63
C ASP A 198 7.07 -7.41 -17.04
N ASP A 199 6.68 -8.49 -17.72
CA ASP A 199 6.00 -9.58 -17.04
C ASP A 199 7.02 -10.21 -16.09
N ALA A 200 6.75 -10.24 -14.80
CA ALA A 200 7.76 -10.57 -13.80
C ALA A 200 7.19 -11.25 -12.57
N VAL A 201 8.06 -11.93 -11.83
CA VAL A 201 7.79 -12.30 -10.44
C VAL A 201 8.00 -11.07 -9.57
N HIS A 202 7.06 -10.77 -8.69
CA HIS A 202 7.09 -9.60 -7.80
C HIS A 202 7.27 -10.05 -6.36
N LEU A 203 8.37 -9.63 -5.75
CA LEU A 203 8.79 -10.05 -4.42
C LEU A 203 8.96 -8.85 -3.48
N VAL A 204 8.66 -9.07 -2.22
CA VAL A 204 9.04 -8.18 -1.11
C VAL A 204 9.95 -8.97 -0.17
N VAL A 205 11.05 -8.39 0.25
CA VAL A 205 11.80 -8.92 1.39
C VAL A 205 11.50 -8.07 2.61
N GLY A 206 10.74 -8.63 3.55
CA GLY A 206 10.47 -8.00 4.85
C GLY A 206 11.61 -8.29 5.80
N ILE A 207 12.21 -7.25 6.37
CA ILE A 207 13.37 -7.34 7.26
C ILE A 207 12.98 -6.77 8.61
N GLU A 208 13.01 -7.64 9.62
CA GLU A 208 12.69 -7.25 10.99
C GLU A 208 13.90 -6.62 11.67
N HIS A 209 13.66 -5.56 12.42
CA HIS A 209 14.65 -4.97 13.33
C HIS A 209 14.11 -4.82 14.75
N GLU A 210 14.98 -4.90 15.75
CA GLU A 210 14.62 -4.57 17.12
C GLU A 210 14.27 -3.08 17.25
N PRO A 211 13.40 -2.71 18.22
CA PRO A 211 13.20 -1.30 18.56
C PRO A 211 14.55 -0.67 18.93
N ARG A 212 14.89 0.43 18.29
CA ARG A 212 16.15 1.14 18.54
C ARG A 212 15.98 2.15 19.65
N GLU A 213 16.78 2.03 20.70
CA GLU A 213 16.91 3.08 21.70
C GLU A 213 17.58 4.34 21.09
N LYS A 214 17.39 5.48 21.74
CA LYS A 214 18.02 6.73 21.29
C LYS A 214 19.55 6.55 21.32
N ASN A 215 20.18 6.65 20.15
CA ASN A 215 21.61 6.39 19.93
C ASN A 215 22.05 4.92 20.10
N GLY A 216 21.13 3.96 20.18
CA GLY A 216 21.44 2.54 20.17
C GLY A 216 21.87 2.02 18.78
N ALA A 217 22.42 0.84 18.73
CA ALA A 217 22.76 0.16 17.48
C ALA A 217 21.52 -0.36 16.77
N TRP A 218 21.55 -0.43 15.44
CA TRP A 218 20.60 -1.20 14.68
C TRP A 218 20.87 -2.69 14.85
N LYS A 219 19.81 -3.47 15.01
CA LYS A 219 19.87 -4.93 15.09
C LYS A 219 18.76 -5.53 14.26
N PHE A 220 19.12 -6.19 13.17
CA PHE A 220 18.21 -6.89 12.26
C PHE A 220 18.17 -8.36 12.66
N THR A 221 16.97 -8.91 12.83
CA THR A 221 16.78 -10.22 13.50
C THR A 221 16.41 -11.33 12.54
N LEU A 222 15.55 -11.04 11.58
CA LEU A 222 15.10 -12.01 10.58
C LEU A 222 14.69 -11.32 9.28
N TRP A 223 14.49 -12.12 8.25
CA TRP A 223 13.86 -11.70 7.00
C TRP A 223 12.90 -12.78 6.50
N ASP A 224 11.89 -12.33 5.76
CA ASP A 224 10.98 -13.17 4.99
C ASP A 224 10.92 -12.67 3.55
N LEU A 225 10.94 -13.59 2.59
CA LEU A 225 10.74 -13.28 1.18
C LEU A 225 9.30 -13.66 0.80
N LEU A 226 8.55 -12.69 0.30
CA LEU A 226 7.12 -12.78 0.05
C LEU A 226 6.84 -12.70 -1.45
N ASP A 227 6.00 -13.59 -1.96
CA ASP A 227 5.46 -13.53 -3.32
C ASP A 227 4.18 -12.68 -3.33
N LEU A 228 4.15 -11.64 -4.17
CA LEU A 228 3.01 -10.73 -4.27
C LEU A 228 1.94 -11.21 -5.27
N ALA A 229 2.08 -12.37 -5.88
CA ALA A 229 1.11 -12.87 -6.88
C ALA A 229 -0.31 -13.02 -6.32
N GLN A 230 -0.44 -13.38 -5.03
CA GLN A 230 -1.73 -13.49 -4.33
C GLN A 230 -1.98 -12.32 -3.36
N PHE A 231 -1.11 -11.32 -3.35
CA PHE A 231 -1.23 -10.18 -2.46
C PHE A 231 -2.45 -9.32 -2.80
N LYS A 232 -3.11 -8.82 -1.77
CA LYS A 232 -4.28 -7.96 -1.91
C LYS A 232 -4.02 -6.60 -1.27
N VAL A 233 -4.38 -5.57 -1.98
CA VAL A 233 -4.28 -4.19 -1.54
C VAL A 233 -5.65 -3.60 -1.25
N LYS A 234 -5.69 -2.47 -0.54
CA LYS A 234 -6.88 -1.64 -0.36
C LYS A 234 -6.81 -0.41 -1.26
N ALA A 235 -7.91 0.32 -1.37
CA ALA A 235 -7.95 1.58 -2.09
C ALA A 235 -6.75 2.48 -1.73
N GLY A 236 -6.09 3.04 -2.74
CA GLY A 236 -4.79 3.68 -2.60
C GLY A 236 -3.61 2.71 -2.73
N PHE A 237 -3.89 1.43 -3.02
CA PHE A 237 -2.88 0.39 -3.30
C PHE A 237 -1.85 0.24 -2.19
N GLN A 238 -2.34 0.29 -0.96
CA GLN A 238 -1.55 0.14 0.26
C GLN A 238 -1.79 -1.24 0.85
N GLY A 239 -0.73 -1.86 1.34
CA GLY A 239 -0.80 -3.10 2.08
C GLY A 239 -0.32 -2.91 3.52
N SER A 240 -0.85 -3.72 4.43
CA SER A 240 -0.37 -3.81 5.80
C SER A 240 0.58 -5.01 5.97
N ASN A 241 1.35 -5.03 7.06
CA ASN A 241 2.13 -6.21 7.43
C ASN A 241 1.22 -7.44 7.58
N HIS A 242 0.07 -7.30 8.24
CA HIS A 242 -0.91 -8.38 8.38
C HIS A 242 -1.30 -9.00 7.03
N ASP A 243 -1.45 -8.19 5.99
CA ASP A 243 -1.84 -8.68 4.66
C ASP A 243 -0.67 -9.30 3.88
N MET A 244 0.57 -8.86 4.15
CA MET A 244 1.78 -9.33 3.46
C MET A 244 2.32 -10.64 4.05
N TYR A 245 2.42 -10.73 5.39
CA TYR A 245 3.08 -11.86 6.06
C TYR A 245 2.14 -13.05 6.32
N ARG A 246 1.33 -13.40 5.34
CA ARG A 246 0.56 -14.64 5.37
C ARG A 246 1.45 -15.82 5.02
N ALA A 247 1.19 -16.98 5.63
CA ALA A 247 2.03 -18.17 5.45
C ALA A 247 2.18 -18.57 3.98
N GLU A 248 1.12 -18.43 3.19
CA GLU A 248 1.08 -18.72 1.77
C GLU A 248 1.89 -17.77 0.88
N ALA A 249 2.20 -16.56 1.37
CA ALA A 249 3.00 -15.56 0.63
C ALA A 249 4.51 -15.70 0.89
N ILE A 250 4.90 -16.37 1.97
CA ILE A 250 6.30 -16.53 2.37
C ILE A 250 6.95 -17.61 1.50
N VAL A 251 7.88 -17.24 0.65
CA VAL A 251 8.60 -18.16 -0.25
C VAL A 251 9.98 -18.56 0.29
N ALA A 252 10.51 -17.79 1.22
CA ALA A 252 11.74 -18.11 1.97
C ALA A 252 11.81 -17.29 3.26
N SER A 253 12.50 -17.81 4.27
CA SER A 253 12.67 -17.15 5.56
C SER A 253 14.00 -17.55 6.21
N SER A 254 14.56 -16.65 7.01
CA SER A 254 15.69 -16.94 7.91
C SER A 254 15.24 -17.58 9.23
N ALA A 255 13.95 -17.49 9.56
CA ALA A 255 13.38 -18.16 10.72
C ALA A 255 13.36 -19.68 10.48
N LYS A 256 13.83 -20.45 11.48
CA LYS A 256 13.81 -21.92 11.48
C LYS A 256 12.58 -22.42 12.22
#